data_7d37cb7caee310352f33728a3c1b066c
#
_entry.id   7d37cb7caee310352f33728a3c1b066c
#
_cell.length_a   1.000
_cell.length_b   1.000
_cell.length_c   1.000
_cell.angle_alpha   90.00
_cell.angle_beta   90.00
_cell.angle_gamma   90.00
#
_symmetry.space_group_name_H-M   'P 1'
#
loop_
_entity.id
_entity.type
_entity.pdbx_description
1 polymer ?
#
loop_
_entity_poly.entity_id
_entity_poly.type
_entity_poly.pdbx_seq_one_letter_code
_entity_poly.pdbx_strand_id
1 'polypeptide(L)'
;LAWSGTKGWGCRASAGFAGRRFVEPMPLRRTDRIAGQAGITHEAFDAFTRQERLADAFTLDASFFKTVRFDRSRLTAALMLRNLLGDADTPYGGYESLRVRRIRPGDDTLYTPHATRYTYAWPRSFYLTISYRF
;
A
#
# COMPACT_ATOMS: atom_id res chain seq x y z
N LEU A 1 -13.23 15.22 -6.66
CA LEU A 1 -13.73 16.33 -7.52
C LEU A 1 -14.02 15.82 -8.92
N ALA A 2 -15.16 16.17 -9.49
CA ALA A 2 -15.50 15.86 -10.87
C ALA A 2 -16.09 17.10 -11.52
N TRP A 3 -15.70 17.34 -12.77
CA TRP A 3 -16.21 18.43 -13.59
C TRP A 3 -16.60 17.90 -14.98
N SER A 4 -17.72 18.36 -15.49
CA SER A 4 -18.16 18.11 -16.86
C SER A 4 -18.52 19.42 -17.52
N GLY A 5 -17.79 19.76 -18.59
CA GLY A 5 -17.96 21.00 -19.34
C GLY A 5 -18.83 20.85 -20.57
N THR A 6 -19.12 21.99 -21.16
CA THR A 6 -19.73 22.05 -22.49
C THR A 6 -18.84 21.36 -23.52
N LYS A 7 -19.40 20.95 -24.65
CA LYS A 7 -18.68 20.28 -25.75
C LYS A 7 -18.10 18.90 -25.45
N GLY A 8 -18.61 18.18 -24.41
CA GLY A 8 -18.27 16.79 -24.14
C GLY A 8 -16.90 16.56 -23.50
N TRP A 9 -16.29 17.56 -22.89
CA TRP A 9 -15.12 17.42 -22.03
C TRP A 9 -15.52 17.10 -20.59
N GLY A 10 -14.69 16.34 -19.91
CA GLY A 10 -14.79 16.19 -18.48
C GLY A 10 -13.50 15.73 -17.86
N CYS A 11 -13.35 16.01 -16.58
CA CYS A 11 -12.23 15.54 -15.77
C CYS A 11 -12.71 15.14 -14.39
N ARG A 12 -11.93 14.27 -13.76
CA ARG A 12 -12.09 13.86 -12.39
C ARG A 12 -10.73 13.78 -11.73
N ALA A 13 -10.64 14.27 -10.51
CA ALA A 13 -9.48 14.09 -9.66
C ALA A 13 -9.93 13.46 -8.33
N SER A 14 -9.14 12.54 -7.81
CA SER A 14 -9.31 11.93 -6.49
C SER A 14 -7.99 11.95 -5.75
N ALA A 15 -8.05 12.34 -4.48
CA ALA A 15 -6.92 12.28 -3.57
C ALA A 15 -7.29 11.33 -2.42
N GLY A 16 -6.34 10.50 -2.03
CA GLY A 16 -6.45 9.60 -0.89
C GLY A 16 -5.34 9.87 0.11
N PHE A 17 -5.68 9.79 1.38
CA PHE A 17 -4.74 9.81 2.49
C PHE A 17 -4.92 8.57 3.35
N ALA A 18 -3.83 7.88 3.63
CA ALA A 18 -3.82 6.72 4.52
C ALA A 18 -2.80 6.96 5.63
N GLY A 19 -3.29 7.28 6.81
CA GLY A 19 -2.49 7.49 8.01
C GLY A 19 -2.68 6.39 9.05
N ARG A 20 -1.81 6.37 10.08
CA ARG A 20 -1.85 5.40 11.19
C ARG A 20 -1.87 3.95 10.74
N ARG A 21 -1.10 3.64 9.72
CA ARG A 21 -0.99 2.30 9.18
C ARG A 21 0.07 1.51 9.92
N PHE A 22 -0.19 0.23 10.11
CA PHE A 22 0.72 -0.68 10.77
C PHE A 22 0.91 -1.92 9.91
N VAL A 23 2.06 -2.54 10.08
CA VAL A 23 2.33 -3.86 9.52
C VAL A 23 1.40 -4.88 10.18
N GLU A 24 0.88 -5.82 9.41
CA GLU A 24 0.04 -6.89 9.94
C GLU A 24 0.84 -7.74 10.94
N PRO A 25 0.38 -7.85 12.20
CA PRO A 25 1.12 -8.53 13.22
C PRO A 25 1.02 -10.05 13.07
N MET A 26 2.11 -10.75 13.39
CA MET A 26 2.12 -12.19 13.46
C MET A 26 1.76 -12.66 14.88
N PRO A 27 0.58 -13.24 15.11
CA PRO A 27 0.13 -13.64 16.44
C PRO A 27 1.06 -14.62 17.12
N LEU A 28 1.70 -15.51 16.37
CA LEU A 28 2.61 -16.54 16.90
C LEU A 28 3.87 -15.96 17.57
N ARG A 29 4.23 -14.72 17.26
CA ARG A 29 5.33 -14.02 17.95
C ARG A 29 4.94 -13.53 19.34
N ARG A 30 3.65 -13.43 19.63
CA ARG A 30 3.06 -12.84 20.83
C ARG A 30 2.49 -13.88 21.77
N THR A 31 3.06 -15.08 21.72
CA THR A 31 2.62 -16.20 22.56
C THR A 31 3.47 -16.30 23.84
N ASP A 32 2.85 -16.78 24.91
CA ASP A 32 3.53 -17.07 26.18
C ASP A 32 4.71 -18.01 26.01
N ARG A 33 4.66 -18.88 24.99
CA ARG A 33 5.76 -19.77 24.66
C ARG A 33 7.04 -19.03 24.29
N ILE A 34 6.94 -17.90 23.61
CA ILE A 34 8.10 -17.05 23.28
C ILE A 34 8.52 -16.22 24.50
N ALA A 35 7.56 -15.63 25.21
CA ALA A 35 7.81 -14.88 26.41
C ALA A 35 8.48 -15.71 27.52
N GLY A 36 8.09 -16.97 27.66
CA GLY A 36 8.61 -17.89 28.68
C GLY A 36 9.93 -18.59 28.31
N GLN A 37 10.55 -18.25 27.19
CA GLN A 37 11.82 -18.87 26.82
C GLN A 37 12.99 -18.27 27.62
N ALA A 38 13.85 -19.14 28.13
CA ALA A 38 15.02 -18.70 28.89
C ALA A 38 15.89 -17.74 28.06
N GLY A 39 16.29 -16.63 28.69
CA GLY A 39 17.14 -15.60 28.09
C GLY A 39 16.40 -14.44 27.43
N ILE A 40 15.07 -14.47 27.29
CA ILE A 40 14.33 -13.29 26.84
C ILE A 40 13.99 -12.40 28.02
N THR A 41 14.58 -11.20 28.06
CA THR A 41 14.18 -10.14 29.02
C THR A 41 12.84 -9.55 28.58
N HIS A 42 12.13 -8.93 29.54
CA HIS A 42 10.86 -8.26 29.25
C HIS A 42 11.02 -7.17 28.16
N GLU A 43 12.10 -6.42 28.23
CA GLU A 43 12.43 -5.37 27.26
C GLU A 43 12.70 -5.94 25.86
N ALA A 44 13.43 -7.06 25.77
CA ALA A 44 13.68 -7.73 24.50
C ALA A 44 12.40 -8.31 23.90
N PHE A 45 11.49 -8.82 24.74
CA PHE A 45 10.19 -9.31 24.29
C PHE A 45 9.31 -8.17 23.78
N ASP A 46 9.26 -7.04 24.47
CA ASP A 46 8.51 -5.85 24.04
C ASP A 46 9.04 -5.31 22.71
N ALA A 47 10.36 -5.23 22.58
CA ALA A 47 10.99 -4.81 21.32
C ALA A 47 10.67 -5.78 20.16
N PHE A 48 10.68 -7.09 20.45
CA PHE A 48 10.39 -8.15 19.49
C PHE A 48 8.92 -8.17 19.04
N THR A 49 7.98 -7.82 19.93
CA THR A 49 6.54 -7.84 19.68
C THR A 49 5.98 -6.49 19.25
N ARG A 50 6.80 -5.42 19.30
CA ARG A 50 6.38 -4.08 18.88
C ARG A 50 5.96 -4.09 17.42
N GLN A 51 4.72 -3.66 17.19
CA GLN A 51 4.18 -3.56 15.85
C GLN A 51 4.81 -2.37 15.11
N GLU A 52 5.31 -2.62 13.92
CA GLU A 52 5.92 -1.60 13.08
C GLU A 52 4.84 -0.69 12.49
N ARG A 53 5.05 0.63 12.62
CA ARG A 53 4.20 1.63 12.00
C ARG A 53 4.76 1.99 10.63
N LEU A 54 3.90 1.95 9.61
CA LEU A 54 4.21 2.43 8.27
C LEU A 54 4.10 3.96 8.18
N ALA A 55 4.85 4.55 7.28
CA ALA A 55 4.72 5.95 6.95
C ALA A 55 3.32 6.28 6.43
N ASP A 56 2.85 7.48 6.64
CA ASP A 56 1.61 7.96 6.06
C ASP A 56 1.76 8.06 4.54
N ALA A 57 0.71 7.75 3.79
CA ALA A 57 0.76 7.75 2.33
C ALA A 57 -0.33 8.62 1.72
N PHE A 58 0.03 9.31 0.65
CA PHE A 58 -0.86 10.08 -0.18
C PHE A 58 -0.95 9.47 -1.57
N THR A 59 -2.13 9.47 -2.13
CA THR A 59 -2.37 9.08 -3.53
C THR A 59 -3.13 10.19 -4.24
N LEU A 60 -2.79 10.43 -5.49
CA LEU A 60 -3.49 11.36 -6.36
C LEU A 60 -3.73 10.70 -7.71
N ASP A 61 -4.99 10.61 -8.10
CA ASP A 61 -5.41 10.09 -9.39
C ASP A 61 -6.15 11.17 -10.17
N ALA A 62 -6.02 11.16 -11.49
CA ALA A 62 -6.79 12.02 -12.37
C ALA A 62 -7.32 11.25 -13.58
N SER A 63 -8.45 11.67 -14.08
CA SER A 63 -8.96 11.19 -15.35
C SER A 63 -9.54 12.33 -16.18
N PHE A 64 -9.32 12.23 -17.48
CA PHE A 64 -9.82 13.18 -18.48
C PHE A 64 -10.58 12.40 -19.52
N PHE A 65 -11.67 12.94 -19.97
CA PHE A 65 -12.39 12.34 -21.10
C PHE A 65 -12.91 13.38 -22.06
N LYS A 66 -13.02 12.95 -23.30
CA LYS A 66 -13.62 13.70 -24.38
C LYS A 66 -14.63 12.82 -25.09
N THR A 67 -15.86 13.31 -25.23
CA THR A 67 -16.90 12.68 -26.03
C THR A 67 -17.24 13.56 -27.21
N VAL A 68 -17.17 13.00 -28.39
CA VAL A 68 -17.64 13.61 -29.64
C VAL A 68 -18.88 12.83 -30.09
N ARG A 69 -19.94 13.56 -30.36
CA ARG A 69 -21.21 13.00 -30.86
C ARG A 69 -21.35 13.35 -32.32
N PHE A 70 -21.68 12.35 -33.12
CA PHE A 70 -22.09 12.46 -34.50
C PHE A 70 -23.58 12.14 -34.55
N ASP A 71 -24.24 12.34 -35.70
CA ASP A 71 -25.69 12.14 -35.81
C ASP A 71 -26.18 10.77 -35.31
N ARG A 72 -25.45 9.70 -35.64
CA ARG A 72 -25.82 8.32 -35.24
C ARG A 72 -24.76 7.61 -34.43
N SER A 73 -23.67 8.29 -34.07
CA SER A 73 -22.56 7.64 -33.41
C SER A 73 -21.92 8.55 -32.34
N ARG A 74 -21.15 7.92 -31.47
CA ARG A 74 -20.43 8.58 -30.39
C ARG A 74 -19.01 8.01 -30.25
N LEU A 75 -18.05 8.88 -30.24
CA LEU A 75 -16.66 8.55 -29.92
C LEU A 75 -16.29 9.13 -28.55
N THR A 76 -15.77 8.30 -27.67
CA THR A 76 -15.26 8.73 -26.35
C THR A 76 -13.82 8.29 -26.21
N ALA A 77 -12.93 9.23 -25.92
CA ALA A 77 -11.57 8.98 -25.48
C ALA A 77 -11.45 9.32 -24.00
N ALA A 78 -10.89 8.42 -23.20
CA ALA A 78 -10.68 8.62 -21.77
C ALA A 78 -9.22 8.27 -21.41
N LEU A 79 -8.54 9.21 -20.73
CA LEU A 79 -7.21 9.03 -20.19
C LEU A 79 -7.33 8.97 -18.67
N MET A 80 -6.87 7.89 -18.08
CA MET A 80 -6.77 7.73 -16.63
C MET A 80 -5.30 7.73 -16.22
N LEU A 81 -4.96 8.55 -15.23
CA LEU A 81 -3.64 8.69 -14.64
C LEU A 81 -3.75 8.26 -13.17
N ARG A 82 -2.97 7.26 -12.77
CA ARG A 82 -2.94 6.77 -11.39
C ARG A 82 -1.61 7.06 -10.74
N ASN A 83 -1.67 7.31 -9.46
CA ASN A 83 -0.52 7.62 -8.62
C ASN A 83 0.36 8.74 -9.21
N LEU A 84 -0.24 9.91 -9.46
CA LEU A 84 0.44 11.07 -10.05
C LEU A 84 1.63 11.53 -9.22
N LEU A 85 1.59 11.36 -7.90
CA LEU A 85 2.70 11.69 -7.01
C LEU A 85 3.91 10.78 -7.24
N GLY A 86 3.68 9.58 -7.79
CA GLY A 86 4.74 8.65 -8.18
C GLY A 86 5.43 7.98 -7.00
N ASP A 87 4.85 8.06 -5.80
CA ASP A 87 5.40 7.43 -4.61
C ASP A 87 5.17 5.90 -4.67
N ALA A 88 6.12 5.21 -5.29
CA ALA A 88 6.13 3.75 -5.41
C ALA A 88 7.02 3.07 -4.35
N ASP A 89 7.87 3.84 -3.66
CA ASP A 89 8.86 3.34 -2.71
C ASP A 89 8.32 3.32 -1.27
N THR A 90 7.23 4.04 -0.99
CA THR A 90 6.58 4.01 0.31
C THR A 90 5.75 2.73 0.48
N PRO A 91 6.02 1.91 1.51
CA PRO A 91 5.22 0.72 1.79
C PRO A 91 3.75 1.07 2.00
N TYR A 92 2.88 0.46 1.21
CA TYR A 92 1.44 0.63 1.34
C TYR A 92 0.81 -0.34 2.34
N GLY A 93 1.44 -1.46 2.57
CA GLY A 93 1.10 -2.48 3.55
C GLY A 93 2.30 -3.36 3.85
N GLY A 94 2.12 -4.36 4.66
CA GLY A 94 3.14 -5.33 4.97
C GLY A 94 2.69 -6.29 6.06
N TYR A 95 3.44 -7.35 6.22
CA TYR A 95 3.19 -8.35 7.28
C TYR A 95 4.51 -8.80 7.91
N GLU A 96 4.44 -9.10 9.19
CA GLU A 96 5.55 -9.68 9.93
C GLU A 96 5.82 -11.10 9.42
N SER A 97 7.09 -11.45 9.24
CA SER A 97 7.45 -12.81 8.84
C SER A 97 7.12 -13.81 9.96
N LEU A 98 6.58 -14.98 9.59
CA LEU A 98 6.40 -16.14 10.49
C LEU A 98 7.71 -16.65 11.07
N ARG A 99 8.82 -16.43 10.36
CA ARG A 99 10.09 -17.02 10.69
C ARG A 99 10.81 -16.19 11.73
N VAL A 100 11.31 -16.89 12.73
CA VAL A 100 12.18 -16.34 13.76
C VAL A 100 13.51 -17.08 13.68
N ARG A 101 14.59 -16.35 13.59
CA ARG A 101 15.94 -16.92 13.62
C ARG A 101 16.36 -17.06 15.06
N ARG A 102 16.73 -18.28 15.43
CA ARG A 102 17.33 -18.57 16.72
C ARG A 102 18.85 -18.51 16.57
N ILE A 103 19.47 -17.63 17.29
CA ILE A 103 20.94 -17.52 17.39
C ILE A 103 21.30 -17.97 18.81
N ARG A 104 22.30 -18.84 18.92
CA ARG A 104 22.87 -19.24 20.20
C ARG A 104 24.32 -18.75 20.26
N PRO A 105 24.59 -17.57 20.75
CA PRO A 105 25.94 -17.15 21.10
C PRO A 105 26.23 -17.63 22.53
N GLY A 106 26.98 -18.71 22.68
CA GLY A 106 27.23 -19.31 23.99
C GLY A 106 25.98 -19.95 24.62
N ASP A 107 25.75 -19.67 25.90
CA ASP A 107 24.57 -20.19 26.63
C ASP A 107 23.30 -19.35 26.43
N ASP A 108 23.40 -18.17 25.81
CA ASP A 108 22.27 -17.29 25.57
C ASP A 108 21.58 -17.61 24.23
N THR A 109 20.24 -17.65 24.28
CA THR A 109 19.41 -17.83 23.08
C THR A 109 18.79 -16.50 22.69
N LEU A 110 19.22 -15.94 21.57
CA LEU A 110 18.66 -14.71 21.03
C LEU A 110 17.69 -15.04 19.89
N TYR A 111 16.48 -14.52 19.97
CA TYR A 111 15.48 -14.60 18.90
C TYR A 111 15.49 -13.33 18.07
N THR A 112 15.75 -13.45 16.79
CA THR A 112 15.74 -12.33 15.87
C THR A 112 14.62 -12.55 14.84
N PRO A 113 13.67 -11.61 14.70
CA PRO A 113 12.66 -11.71 13.66
C PRO A 113 13.31 -11.60 12.28
N HIS A 114 12.78 -12.34 11.32
CA HIS A 114 13.09 -12.07 9.91
C HIS A 114 12.48 -10.72 9.50
N ALA A 115 13.08 -10.09 8.51
CA ALA A 115 12.62 -8.83 7.99
C ALA A 115 11.13 -8.86 7.62
N THR A 116 10.44 -7.77 7.92
CA THR A 116 9.08 -7.49 7.49
C THR A 116 8.98 -7.56 5.97
N ARG A 117 7.91 -8.10 5.47
CA ARG A 117 7.60 -8.09 4.04
C ARG A 117 6.63 -6.98 3.74
N TYR A 118 7.02 -6.09 2.84
CA TYR A 118 6.20 -4.95 2.45
C TYR A 118 5.51 -5.19 1.11
N THR A 119 4.34 -4.59 0.99
CA THR A 119 3.65 -4.40 -0.27
C THR A 119 3.68 -2.91 -0.60
N TYR A 120 4.01 -2.59 -1.83
CA TYR A 120 4.17 -1.21 -2.28
C TYR A 120 2.97 -0.78 -3.12
N ALA A 121 2.74 0.51 -3.20
CA ALA A 121 1.75 1.07 -4.11
C ALA A 121 2.15 0.80 -5.58
N TRP A 122 1.15 0.74 -6.44
CA TRP A 122 1.41 0.68 -7.87
C TRP A 122 2.18 1.92 -8.31
N PRO A 123 3.18 1.78 -9.19
CA PRO A 123 3.89 2.93 -9.73
C PRO A 123 2.94 3.82 -10.54
N ARG A 124 3.42 5.01 -10.88
CA ARG A 124 2.69 5.91 -11.77
C ARG A 124 2.31 5.16 -13.05
N SER A 125 1.03 5.15 -13.36
CA SER A 125 0.50 4.43 -14.51
C SER A 125 -0.56 5.26 -15.24
N PHE A 126 -0.71 5.00 -16.52
CA PHE A 126 -1.73 5.62 -17.36
C PHE A 126 -2.46 4.57 -18.18
N TYR A 127 -3.72 4.84 -18.43
CA TYR A 127 -4.59 4.02 -19.27
C TYR A 127 -5.33 4.93 -20.23
N LEU A 128 -5.25 4.61 -21.52
CA LEU A 128 -6.03 5.26 -22.57
C LEU A 128 -7.10 4.29 -23.07
N THR A 129 -8.34 4.72 -23.00
CA THR A 129 -9.49 3.97 -23.51
C THR A 129 -10.15 4.77 -24.62
N ILE A 130 -10.40 4.13 -25.76
CA ILE A 130 -11.16 4.69 -26.88
C ILE A 130 -12.39 3.80 -27.08
N SER A 131 -13.57 4.39 -27.04
CA SER A 131 -14.85 3.71 -27.22
C SER A 131 -15.65 4.37 -28.33
N TYR A 132 -16.11 3.57 -29.29
CA TYR A 132 -16.98 4.00 -30.35
C TYR A 132 -18.30 3.25 -30.29
N ARG A 133 -19.39 4.00 -30.38
CA ARG A 133 -20.76 3.46 -30.49
C ARG A 133 -21.42 4.00 -31.73
N PHE A 134 -22.00 3.11 -32.49
CA PHE A 134 -22.84 3.36 -33.69
C PHE A 134 -24.29 3.02 -33.42
#